data_ef4eb515699fd064e35cdba18afc2860
#
_entry.id   ef4eb515699fd064e35cdba18afc2860
#
_cell.length_a   1.000
_cell.length_b   1.000
_cell.length_c   1.000
_cell.angle_alpha   90.00
_cell.angle_beta   90.00
_cell.angle_gamma   90.00
#
_symmetry.space_group_name_H-M   'P 1'
#
loop_
_entity.id
_entity.type
_entity.pdbx_description
1 polymer ?
#
loop_
_entity_poly.entity_id
_entity_poly.type
_entity_poly.pdbx_seq_one_letter_code
_entity_poly.pdbx_strand_id
1 'polypeptide(L)'
;MCSSDLRLRDFRKPTIAAVQGACAAAGLMLACMCDLIVAADDARFSNPVLRMTGAGVELLVEPWELGPRKAKEFLLCAETIDAHDAERLGLANKVVPRAELADAAREMADQVALVPPATAQAVKDSINRMLDLQGQRESWRYHFMVHQYVSNTATALHAAQAREKGGMEAVRAEQRGNQS
;
A
#
# COMPACT_ATOMS: atom_id res chain seq x y z
N MET A 1 -11.88 4.19 9.65
CA MET A 1 -10.45 4.38 9.31
C MET A 1 -9.64 3.82 10.47
N CYS A 2 -8.80 2.85 10.21
CA CYS A 2 -8.04 2.18 11.26
C CYS A 2 -7.02 3.17 11.86
N SER A 3 -7.11 3.42 13.17
CA SER A 3 -6.24 4.40 13.84
C SER A 3 -4.79 3.92 13.95
N SER A 4 -4.54 2.61 13.76
CA SER A 4 -3.21 2.00 13.82
C SER A 4 -2.31 2.42 12.66
N ASP A 5 -2.86 2.48 11.45
CA ASP A 5 -2.09 2.75 10.22
C ASP A 5 -1.60 4.20 10.20
N LEU A 6 -2.49 5.14 10.56
CA LEU A 6 -2.10 6.55 10.69
C LEU A 6 -1.09 6.77 11.82
N ARG A 7 -1.13 5.95 12.89
CA ARG A 7 -0.11 6.02 13.94
C ARG A 7 1.27 5.62 13.45
N LEU A 8 1.38 4.70 12.49
CA LEU A 8 2.65 4.33 11.86
C LEU A 8 3.20 5.50 11.04
N ARG A 9 2.36 6.11 10.18
CA ARG A 9 2.74 7.31 9.42
C ARG A 9 3.18 8.46 10.32
N ASP A 10 2.43 8.70 11.40
CA ASP A 10 2.65 9.82 12.34
C ASP A 10 3.64 9.46 13.46
N PHE A 11 4.28 8.30 13.38
CA PHE A 11 5.27 7.90 14.38
C PHE A 11 6.43 8.88 14.38
N ARG A 12 6.87 9.31 15.59
CA ARG A 12 7.84 10.41 15.74
C ARG A 12 9.17 10.15 15.05
N LYS A 13 9.64 8.90 15.04
CA LYS A 13 10.90 8.54 14.38
C LYS A 13 10.64 8.15 12.94
N PRO A 14 11.59 8.42 12.02
CA PRO A 14 11.54 7.81 10.69
C PRO A 14 11.42 6.29 10.77
N THR A 15 10.63 5.71 9.86
CA THR A 15 10.33 4.28 9.78
C THR A 15 10.76 3.74 8.43
N ILE A 16 11.27 2.52 8.40
CA ILE A 16 11.72 1.85 7.17
C ILE A 16 10.98 0.51 7.05
N ALA A 17 10.33 0.29 5.94
CA ALA A 17 9.78 -1.02 5.58
C ALA A 17 10.83 -1.82 4.81
N ALA A 18 11.13 -3.03 5.29
CA ALA A 18 11.93 -4.02 4.56
C ALA A 18 10.97 -5.04 3.93
N VAL A 19 10.80 -4.96 2.62
CA VAL A 19 9.78 -5.70 1.88
C VAL A 19 10.38 -6.84 1.09
N GLN A 20 9.82 -8.06 1.21
CA GLN A 20 10.23 -9.23 0.45
C GLN A 20 9.02 -10.06 0.02
N GLY A 21 9.11 -10.77 -1.11
CA GLY A 21 8.03 -11.61 -1.59
C GLY A 21 6.75 -10.82 -1.86
N ALA A 22 5.59 -11.35 -1.48
CA ALA A 22 4.30 -10.72 -1.74
C ALA A 22 3.98 -9.59 -0.75
N CYS A 23 3.96 -8.35 -1.24
CA CYS A 23 3.50 -7.16 -0.53
C CYS A 23 2.15 -6.74 -1.11
N ALA A 24 1.06 -7.29 -0.56
CA ALA A 24 -0.25 -7.18 -1.16
C ALA A 24 -1.29 -6.54 -0.23
N ALA A 25 -2.22 -5.78 -0.80
CA ALA A 25 -3.38 -5.21 -0.11
C ALA A 25 -2.99 -4.45 1.17
N ALA A 26 -3.40 -4.93 2.34
CA ALA A 26 -3.05 -4.32 3.63
C ALA A 26 -1.53 -4.28 3.88
N GLY A 27 -0.77 -5.26 3.36
CA GLY A 27 0.69 -5.25 3.44
C GLY A 27 1.31 -4.09 2.66
N LEU A 28 0.81 -3.81 1.44
CA LEU A 28 1.21 -2.65 0.66
C LEU A 28 0.83 -1.35 1.37
N MET A 29 -0.39 -1.25 1.87
CA MET A 29 -0.86 -0.09 2.62
C MET A 29 0.05 0.20 3.83
N LEU A 30 0.42 -0.82 4.60
CA LEU A 30 1.32 -0.67 5.75
C LEU A 30 2.73 -0.27 5.33
N ALA A 31 3.28 -0.83 4.25
CA ALA A 31 4.58 -0.45 3.72
C ALA A 31 4.60 1.04 3.33
N CYS A 32 3.53 1.53 2.66
CA CYS A 32 3.38 2.94 2.30
C CYS A 32 3.10 3.87 3.49
N MET A 33 2.78 3.35 4.67
CA MET A 33 2.72 4.15 5.90
C MET A 33 4.10 4.33 6.55
N CYS A 34 5.11 3.60 6.13
CA CYS A 34 6.50 3.87 6.49
C CYS A 34 7.06 5.01 5.65
N ASP A 35 8.12 5.66 6.15
CA ASP A 35 8.74 6.80 5.47
C ASP A 35 9.63 6.36 4.30
N LEU A 36 10.23 5.18 4.40
CA LEU A 36 11.15 4.63 3.41
C LEU A 36 10.86 3.14 3.20
N ILE A 37 11.13 2.66 1.99
CA ILE A 37 10.94 1.25 1.61
C ILE A 37 12.23 0.72 0.97
N VAL A 38 12.81 -0.32 1.57
CA VAL A 38 13.85 -1.15 0.95
C VAL A 38 13.20 -2.45 0.51
N ALA A 39 13.32 -2.81 -0.75
CA ALA A 39 12.71 -4.01 -1.29
C ALA A 39 13.76 -5.05 -1.67
N ALA A 40 13.45 -6.32 -1.44
CA ALA A 40 14.17 -7.42 -2.04
C ALA A 40 13.83 -7.52 -3.54
N ASP A 41 14.72 -8.06 -4.35
CA ASP A 41 14.57 -8.26 -5.80
C ASP A 41 13.37 -9.17 -6.16
N ASP A 42 12.98 -10.05 -5.22
CA ASP A 42 11.80 -10.90 -5.34
C ASP A 42 10.49 -10.24 -4.86
N ALA A 43 10.53 -9.00 -4.38
CA ALA A 43 9.33 -8.32 -3.90
C ALA A 43 8.32 -8.07 -5.04
N ARG A 44 7.04 -8.26 -4.71
CA ARG A 44 5.91 -8.08 -5.63
C ARG A 44 4.83 -7.27 -4.93
N PHE A 45 4.56 -6.09 -5.45
CA PHE A 45 3.57 -5.17 -4.92
C PHE A 45 2.27 -5.32 -5.69
N SER A 46 1.15 -5.52 -4.99
CA SER A 46 -0.14 -5.71 -5.64
C SER A 46 -1.31 -5.29 -4.76
N ASN A 47 -2.44 -4.92 -5.37
CA ASN A 47 -3.69 -4.71 -4.65
C ASN A 47 -4.84 -5.43 -5.37
N PRO A 48 -5.01 -6.74 -5.14
CA PRO A 48 -6.03 -7.54 -5.80
C PRO A 48 -7.44 -7.33 -5.22
N VAL A 49 -7.64 -6.47 -4.23
CA VAL A 49 -8.90 -6.34 -3.47
C VAL A 49 -10.06 -5.93 -4.37
N LEU A 50 -9.83 -5.16 -5.44
CA LEU A 50 -10.87 -4.78 -6.38
C LEU A 50 -11.47 -6.01 -7.10
N ARG A 51 -10.65 -7.02 -7.37
CA ARG A 51 -11.12 -8.30 -7.92
C ARG A 51 -11.76 -9.23 -6.88
N MET A 52 -11.67 -8.86 -5.61
CA MET A 52 -12.28 -9.58 -4.49
C MET A 52 -13.57 -8.89 -4.00
N THR A 53 -14.07 -7.90 -4.76
CA THR A 53 -15.27 -7.11 -4.47
C THR A 53 -15.14 -5.99 -3.44
N GLY A 54 -13.93 -5.62 -3.07
CA GLY A 54 -13.69 -4.41 -2.27
C GLY A 54 -13.30 -3.23 -3.16
N ALA A 55 -13.39 -2.02 -2.63
CA ALA A 55 -12.90 -0.80 -3.28
C ALA A 55 -11.40 -0.55 -3.01
N GLY A 56 -10.64 -1.56 -2.69
CA GLY A 56 -9.28 -1.47 -2.19
C GLY A 56 -9.22 -1.78 -0.69
N VAL A 57 -8.19 -1.33 -0.03
CA VAL A 57 -8.06 -1.34 1.44
C VAL A 57 -8.55 -0.02 2.03
N GLU A 58 -8.51 0.14 3.34
CA GLU A 58 -9.07 1.30 4.06
C GLU A 58 -8.44 2.65 3.67
N LEU A 59 -7.16 2.64 3.29
CA LEU A 59 -6.43 3.82 2.84
C LEU A 59 -5.97 3.61 1.39
N LEU A 60 -6.42 4.48 0.49
CA LEU A 60 -6.00 4.46 -0.91
C LEU A 60 -4.64 5.18 -1.04
N VAL A 61 -3.57 4.43 -0.87
CA VAL A 61 -2.20 4.97 -0.86
C VAL A 61 -1.66 5.14 -2.28
N GLU A 62 -2.06 4.31 -3.22
CA GLU A 62 -1.48 4.19 -4.55
C GLU A 62 -1.45 5.50 -5.36
N PRO A 63 -2.49 6.37 -5.33
CA PRO A 63 -2.43 7.63 -6.06
C PRO A 63 -1.36 8.59 -5.56
N TRP A 64 -0.99 8.47 -4.28
CA TRP A 64 0.03 9.31 -3.65
C TRP A 64 1.44 8.82 -3.94
N GLU A 65 1.60 7.50 -4.07
CA GLU A 65 2.90 6.87 -4.34
C GLU A 65 3.22 6.76 -5.84
N LEU A 66 2.20 6.46 -6.68
CA LEU A 66 2.38 6.15 -8.10
C LEU A 66 1.88 7.26 -9.04
N GLY A 67 1.20 8.26 -8.50
CA GLY A 67 0.46 9.23 -9.27
C GLY A 67 -0.86 8.65 -9.85
N PRO A 68 -1.81 9.51 -10.30
CA PRO A 68 -3.19 9.09 -10.54
C PRO A 68 -3.36 8.13 -11.73
N ARG A 69 -2.54 8.21 -12.76
CA ARG A 69 -2.67 7.34 -13.95
C ARG A 69 -2.17 5.93 -13.66
N LYS A 70 -0.97 5.80 -13.09
CA LYS A 70 -0.39 4.49 -12.76
C LYS A 70 -1.19 3.81 -11.64
N ALA A 71 -1.69 4.57 -10.67
CA ALA A 71 -2.58 4.04 -9.65
C ALA A 71 -3.87 3.44 -10.23
N LYS A 72 -4.51 4.11 -11.21
CA LYS A 72 -5.70 3.56 -11.88
C LYS A 72 -5.39 2.28 -12.65
N GLU A 73 -4.30 2.23 -13.40
CA GLU A 73 -3.85 1.03 -14.10
C GLU A 73 -3.58 -0.10 -13.11
N PHE A 74 -2.77 0.15 -12.09
CA PHE A 74 -2.43 -0.80 -11.02
C PHE A 74 -3.67 -1.39 -10.34
N LEU A 75 -4.62 -0.54 -9.97
CA LEU A 75 -5.84 -0.95 -9.26
C LEU A 75 -6.87 -1.61 -10.21
N LEU A 76 -7.23 -0.94 -11.31
CA LEU A 76 -8.32 -1.39 -12.18
C LEU A 76 -7.93 -2.60 -13.03
N CYS A 77 -6.67 -2.69 -13.45
CA CYS A 77 -6.14 -3.85 -14.16
C CYS A 77 -5.65 -4.95 -13.21
N ALA A 78 -5.60 -4.65 -11.88
CA ALA A 78 -5.04 -5.52 -10.84
C ALA A 78 -3.62 -6.01 -11.21
N GLU A 79 -2.79 -5.07 -11.64
CA GLU A 79 -1.39 -5.32 -11.96
C GLU A 79 -0.57 -5.71 -10.73
N THR A 80 0.54 -6.34 -10.98
CA THR A 80 1.60 -6.55 -10.01
C THR A 80 2.82 -5.77 -10.47
N ILE A 81 3.34 -4.91 -9.60
CA ILE A 81 4.59 -4.17 -9.82
C ILE A 81 5.71 -4.98 -9.18
N ASP A 82 6.76 -5.28 -9.94
CA ASP A 82 7.95 -5.92 -9.39
C ASP A 82 8.85 -4.92 -8.64
N ALA A 83 9.90 -5.41 -8.00
CA ALA A 83 10.78 -4.59 -7.17
C ALA A 83 11.47 -3.47 -7.97
N HIS A 84 11.98 -3.78 -9.16
CA HIS A 84 12.70 -2.80 -9.99
C HIS A 84 11.77 -1.74 -10.58
N ASP A 85 10.56 -2.14 -10.98
CA ASP A 85 9.54 -1.17 -11.38
C ASP A 85 9.08 -0.31 -10.20
N ALA A 86 8.98 -0.88 -8.99
CA ALA A 86 8.66 -0.12 -7.78
C ALA A 86 9.72 0.95 -7.47
N GLU A 87 11.01 0.62 -7.62
CA GLU A 87 12.11 1.58 -7.47
C GLU A 87 12.05 2.66 -8.56
N ARG A 88 11.89 2.26 -9.83
CA ARG A 88 11.78 3.20 -10.96
C ARG A 88 10.59 4.17 -10.84
N LEU A 89 9.49 3.72 -10.27
CA LEU A 89 8.28 4.51 -10.03
C LEU A 89 8.33 5.35 -8.75
N GLY A 90 9.33 5.15 -7.90
CA GLY A 90 9.49 5.85 -6.62
C GLY A 90 8.69 5.24 -5.46
N LEU A 91 8.06 4.08 -5.65
CA LEU A 91 7.38 3.35 -4.60
C LEU A 91 8.38 2.71 -3.61
N ALA A 92 9.51 2.22 -4.11
CA ALA A 92 10.63 1.75 -3.28
C ALA A 92 11.83 2.68 -3.43
N ASN A 93 12.60 2.86 -2.34
CA ASN A 93 13.78 3.70 -2.33
C ASN A 93 15.04 2.97 -2.81
N LYS A 94 15.10 1.65 -2.59
CA LYS A 94 16.27 0.81 -2.91
C LYS A 94 15.82 -0.63 -3.13
N VAL A 95 16.40 -1.28 -4.14
CA VAL A 95 16.23 -2.72 -4.38
C VAL A 95 17.58 -3.42 -4.19
N VAL A 96 17.55 -4.55 -3.51
CA VAL A 96 18.73 -5.38 -3.22
C VAL A 96 18.40 -6.88 -3.36
N PRO A 97 19.39 -7.75 -3.54
CA PRO A 97 19.17 -9.19 -3.41
C PRO A 97 18.52 -9.55 -2.08
N ARG A 98 17.60 -10.50 -2.08
CA ARG A 98 16.85 -10.90 -0.86
C ARG A 98 17.75 -11.19 0.33
N ALA A 99 18.91 -11.81 0.11
CA ALA A 99 19.86 -12.13 1.17
C ALA A 99 20.46 -10.89 1.84
N GLU A 100 20.47 -9.75 1.16
CA GLU A 100 21.04 -8.48 1.63
C GLU A 100 19.99 -7.52 2.23
N LEU A 101 18.71 -7.89 2.18
CA LEU A 101 17.61 -6.98 2.56
C LEU A 101 17.75 -6.42 3.98
N ALA A 102 18.06 -7.27 4.94
CA ALA A 102 18.18 -6.86 6.35
C ALA A 102 19.35 -5.90 6.57
N ASP A 103 20.47 -6.16 5.92
CA ASP A 103 21.68 -5.33 6.02
C ASP A 103 21.48 -3.99 5.31
N ALA A 104 20.86 -3.99 4.12
CA ALA A 104 20.54 -2.77 3.39
C ALA A 104 19.54 -1.87 4.14
N ALA A 105 18.53 -2.47 4.79
CA ALA A 105 17.58 -1.73 5.62
C ALA A 105 18.27 -1.13 6.85
N ARG A 106 19.21 -1.86 7.45
CA ARG A 106 20.02 -1.37 8.58
C ARG A 106 20.95 -0.25 8.16
N GLU A 107 21.66 -0.41 7.04
CA GLU A 107 22.51 0.64 6.46
C GLU A 107 21.71 1.94 6.24
N MET A 108 20.51 1.83 5.67
CA MET A 108 19.61 2.98 5.48
C MET A 108 19.22 3.61 6.83
N ALA A 109 18.92 2.80 7.85
CA ALA A 109 18.62 3.30 9.19
C ALA A 109 19.82 4.01 9.83
N ASP A 110 21.03 3.50 9.63
CA ASP A 110 22.27 4.12 10.10
C ASP A 110 22.49 5.49 9.43
N GLN A 111 22.22 5.61 8.12
CA GLN A 111 22.27 6.90 7.42
C GLN A 111 21.23 7.89 7.98
N VAL A 112 20.01 7.45 8.24
CA VAL A 112 18.97 8.28 8.88
C VAL A 112 19.41 8.70 10.28
N ALA A 113 20.09 7.83 11.03
CA ALA A 113 20.56 8.10 12.39
C ALA A 113 21.68 9.15 12.48
N LEU A 114 22.36 9.46 11.36
CA LEU A 114 23.32 10.57 11.29
C LEU A 114 22.64 11.95 11.40
N VAL A 115 21.34 12.02 11.09
CA VAL A 115 20.56 13.25 11.22
C VAL A 115 20.17 13.45 12.69
N PRO A 116 20.39 14.63 13.29
CA PRO A 116 19.94 14.90 14.65
C PRO A 116 18.45 14.58 14.83
N PRO A 117 18.03 13.89 15.89
CA PRO A 117 16.66 13.38 16.05
C PRO A 117 15.57 14.47 15.90
N ALA A 118 15.80 15.65 16.46
CA ALA A 118 14.84 16.76 16.34
C ALA A 118 14.69 17.23 14.88
N THR A 119 15.80 17.25 14.12
CA THR A 119 15.79 17.64 12.71
C THR A 119 15.07 16.59 11.86
N ALA A 120 15.38 15.31 12.06
CA ALA A 120 14.71 14.21 11.34
C ALA A 120 13.19 14.24 11.56
N GLN A 121 12.77 14.44 12.82
CA GLN A 121 11.36 14.58 13.16
C GLN A 121 10.73 15.81 12.48
N ALA A 122 11.36 16.98 12.57
CA ALA A 122 10.81 18.21 12.00
C ALA A 122 10.66 18.12 10.48
N VAL A 123 11.61 17.51 9.78
CA VAL A 123 11.54 17.31 8.32
C VAL A 123 10.44 16.32 7.96
N LYS A 124 10.35 15.19 8.67
CA LYS A 124 9.24 14.22 8.49
C LYS A 124 7.88 14.89 8.70
N ASP A 125 7.70 15.61 9.80
CA ASP A 125 6.47 16.33 10.11
C ASP A 125 6.12 17.35 9.02
N SER A 126 7.10 18.06 8.50
CA SER A 126 6.93 19.05 7.42
C SER A 126 6.46 18.40 6.13
N ILE A 127 7.04 17.27 5.73
CA ILE A 127 6.61 16.52 4.53
C ILE A 127 5.20 15.97 4.72
N ASN A 128 4.93 15.34 5.86
CA ASN A 128 3.59 14.82 6.17
C ASN A 128 2.54 15.95 6.19
N ARG A 129 2.89 17.10 6.75
CA ARG A 129 2.01 18.27 6.76
C ARG A 129 1.75 18.83 5.37
N MET A 130 2.77 18.86 4.51
CA MET A 130 2.61 19.27 3.11
C MET A 130 1.60 18.38 2.39
N LEU A 131 1.73 17.05 2.52
CA LEU A 131 0.79 16.09 1.94
C LEU A 131 -0.64 16.26 2.50
N ASP A 132 -0.75 16.51 3.81
CA ASP A 132 -2.05 16.76 4.45
C ASP A 132 -2.71 18.06 3.93
N LEU A 133 -1.92 19.11 3.69
CA LEU A 133 -2.40 20.36 3.08
C LEU A 133 -2.81 20.16 1.62
N GLN A 134 -2.21 19.21 0.90
CA GLN A 134 -2.62 18.81 -0.44
C GLN A 134 -3.89 17.93 -0.43
N GLY A 135 -4.39 17.54 0.74
CA GLY A 135 -5.63 16.79 0.90
C GLY A 135 -5.46 15.28 1.10
N GLN A 136 -4.27 14.78 1.42
CA GLN A 136 -4.01 13.34 1.56
C GLN A 136 -4.95 12.71 2.60
N ARG A 137 -5.06 13.25 3.82
CA ARG A 137 -5.95 12.70 4.85
C ARG A 137 -7.42 12.78 4.46
N GLU A 138 -7.84 13.86 3.80
CA GLU A 138 -9.22 14.02 3.35
C GLU A 138 -9.56 13.03 2.23
N SER A 139 -8.62 12.78 1.30
CA SER A 139 -8.80 11.76 0.26
C SER A 139 -8.94 10.36 0.86
N TRP A 140 -8.18 10.03 1.90
CA TRP A 140 -8.30 8.76 2.60
C TRP A 140 -9.61 8.63 3.38
N ARG A 141 -10.10 9.71 4.03
CA ARG A 141 -11.43 9.73 4.67
C ARG A 141 -12.53 9.48 3.67
N TYR A 142 -12.46 10.17 2.52
CA TYR A 142 -13.42 9.95 1.43
C TYR A 142 -13.37 8.51 0.93
N HIS A 143 -12.17 8.00 0.67
CA HIS A 143 -11.99 6.62 0.21
C HIS A 143 -12.52 5.60 1.22
N PHE A 144 -12.31 5.82 2.51
CA PHE A 144 -12.86 4.94 3.55
C PHE A 144 -14.40 4.86 3.48
N MET A 145 -15.09 5.97 3.23
CA MET A 145 -16.56 5.95 3.01
C MET A 145 -16.91 5.17 1.75
N VAL A 146 -16.16 5.35 0.65
CA VAL A 146 -16.35 4.59 -0.60
C VAL A 146 -16.11 3.10 -0.35
N HIS A 147 -15.05 2.74 0.36
CA HIS A 147 -14.74 1.36 0.74
C HIS A 147 -15.90 0.73 1.53
N GLN A 148 -16.44 1.43 2.54
CA GLN A 148 -17.59 0.95 3.31
C GLN A 148 -18.84 0.80 2.42
N TYR A 149 -19.12 1.76 1.55
CA TYR A 149 -20.25 1.68 0.62
C TYR A 149 -20.13 0.47 -0.32
N VAL A 150 -19.00 0.32 -1.00
CA VAL A 150 -18.77 -0.78 -1.96
C VAL A 150 -18.85 -2.14 -1.26
N SER A 151 -18.26 -2.28 -0.07
CA SER A 151 -18.26 -3.52 0.70
C SER A 151 -19.67 -3.95 1.18
N ASN A 152 -20.63 -3.04 1.18
CA ASN A 152 -22.02 -3.32 1.56
C ASN A 152 -22.98 -3.38 0.35
N THR A 153 -22.48 -3.37 -0.89
CA THR A 153 -23.33 -3.59 -2.07
C THR A 153 -23.78 -5.04 -2.17
N ALA A 154 -24.91 -5.27 -2.84
CA ALA A 154 -25.43 -6.63 -3.06
C ALA A 154 -24.38 -7.54 -3.73
N THR A 155 -23.63 -7.01 -4.70
CA THR A 155 -22.56 -7.74 -5.40
C THR A 155 -21.44 -8.14 -4.41
N ALA A 156 -21.01 -7.23 -3.55
CA ALA A 156 -19.97 -7.50 -2.56
C ALA A 156 -20.40 -8.52 -1.51
N LEU A 157 -21.64 -8.42 -1.03
CA LEU A 157 -22.21 -9.37 -0.07
C LEU A 157 -22.35 -10.76 -0.68
N HIS A 158 -22.81 -10.85 -1.93
CA HIS A 158 -22.91 -12.11 -2.64
C HIS A 158 -21.57 -12.80 -2.83
N ALA A 159 -20.55 -12.03 -3.25
CA ALA A 159 -19.20 -12.56 -3.40
C ALA A 159 -18.52 -12.90 -2.05
N ALA A 160 -18.87 -12.22 -0.96
CA ALA A 160 -18.43 -12.62 0.37
C ALA A 160 -19.02 -14.00 0.75
N GLN A 161 -20.30 -14.24 0.47
CA GLN A 161 -20.95 -15.52 0.70
C GLN A 161 -20.37 -16.63 -0.18
N ALA A 162 -20.07 -16.35 -1.46
CA ALA A 162 -19.42 -17.30 -2.36
C ALA A 162 -18.03 -17.69 -1.82
N ARG A 163 -17.28 -16.72 -1.31
CA ARG A 163 -15.96 -16.95 -0.70
C ARG A 163 -16.04 -17.84 0.55
N GLU A 164 -17.04 -17.66 1.40
CA GLU A 164 -17.26 -18.52 2.57
C GLU A 164 -17.56 -19.98 2.17
N LYS A 165 -18.28 -20.18 1.07
CA LYS A 165 -18.69 -21.51 0.60
C LYS A 165 -17.59 -22.24 -0.18
N GLY A 166 -16.81 -21.55 -1.00
CA GLY A 166 -15.87 -22.17 -1.94
C GLY A 166 -14.55 -21.42 -2.13
N GLY A 167 -14.21 -20.54 -1.20
CA GLY A 167 -12.95 -19.77 -1.26
C GLY A 167 -12.87 -18.82 -2.45
N MET A 168 -11.66 -18.39 -2.79
CA MET A 168 -11.42 -17.45 -3.90
C MET A 168 -11.71 -18.03 -5.27
N GLU A 169 -11.74 -19.34 -5.41
CA GLU A 169 -12.04 -20.02 -6.69
C GLU A 169 -13.51 -19.84 -7.06
N ALA A 170 -14.42 -19.93 -6.09
CA ALA A 170 -15.85 -19.67 -6.31
C ALA A 170 -16.10 -18.23 -6.75
N VAL A 171 -15.45 -17.24 -6.13
CA VAL A 171 -15.56 -15.82 -6.52
C VAL A 171 -15.07 -15.60 -7.96
N ARG A 172 -13.94 -16.20 -8.33
CA ARG A 172 -13.40 -16.09 -9.70
C ARG A 172 -14.30 -16.77 -10.76
N ALA A 173 -14.93 -17.87 -10.40
CA ALA A 173 -15.87 -18.55 -11.30
C ALA A 173 -17.11 -17.69 -11.59
N GLU A 174 -17.68 -17.08 -10.56
CA GLU A 174 -18.82 -16.17 -10.72
C GLU A 174 -18.47 -14.91 -11.54
N GLN A 175 -17.29 -14.32 -11.32
CA GLN A 175 -16.82 -13.17 -12.09
C GLN A 175 -16.67 -13.48 -13.58
N ARG A 176 -16.21 -14.70 -13.92
CA ARG A 176 -16.14 -15.16 -15.32
C ARG A 176 -17.52 -15.40 -15.94
N GLY A 177 -18.45 -15.92 -15.16
CA GLY A 177 -19.83 -16.15 -15.61
C GLY A 177 -20.63 -14.87 -15.88
N ASN A 178 -20.31 -13.78 -15.19
CA ASN A 178 -20.97 -12.48 -15.38
C ASN A 178 -20.40 -11.66 -16.55
N GLN A 179 -19.35 -12.13 -17.24
CA GLN A 179 -18.74 -11.48 -18.41
C GLN A 179 -19.21 -12.09 -19.75
N SER A 180 -20.02 -13.14 -19.70
CA SER A 180 -20.68 -13.78 -20.87
C SER A 180 -22.11 -13.29 -21.01
#